data_80dac8714938cba915efc13bde155035
#
_entry.id   80dac8714938cba915efc13bde155035
#
_cell.length_a   1.000
_cell.length_b   1.000
_cell.length_c   1.000
_cell.angle_alpha   90.00
_cell.angle_beta   90.00
_cell.angle_gamma   90.00
#
_symmetry.space_group_name_H-M   'P 1'
#
loop_
_entity.id
_entity.type
_entity.pdbx_description
1 polymer ?
#
loop_
_entity_poly.entity_id
_entity_poly.type
_entity_poly.pdbx_seq_one_letter_code
_entity_poly.pdbx_strand_id
1 'polypeptide(L)'
;QGQDAEETSKGLMLLVEDNSELRIFLRSIFASEYRIVEAANGVEGLNKALKFLPDIIISDVMMPEKDGIAMTRELRADMTTSHIPIVLLTVPMII
;
A
#
# COMPACT_ATOMS: atom_id res chain seq x y z
N GLN A 1 -1.44 27.46 -3.53
CA GLN A 1 -0.40 27.33 -4.54
C GLN A 1 0.80 26.56 -4.03
N GLY A 2 1.45 27.05 -2.98
CA GLY A 2 2.55 26.33 -2.39
C GLY A 2 2.12 24.98 -1.86
N GLN A 3 0.91 24.89 -1.35
CA GLN A 3 0.34 23.67 -0.83
C GLN A 3 0.11 22.65 -1.94
N ASP A 4 -0.40 23.10 -3.09
CA ASP A 4 -0.62 22.21 -4.22
C ASP A 4 0.71 21.69 -4.78
N ALA A 5 1.74 22.53 -4.81
CA ALA A 5 3.06 22.12 -5.24
C ALA A 5 3.66 21.08 -4.29
N GLU A 6 3.47 21.24 -2.99
CA GLU A 6 3.91 20.27 -2.00
C GLU A 6 3.17 18.95 -2.16
N GLU A 7 1.85 18.99 -2.35
CA GLU A 7 1.05 17.79 -2.55
C GLU A 7 1.51 17.00 -3.78
N THR A 8 1.73 17.70 -4.90
CA THR A 8 2.15 17.03 -6.14
C THR A 8 3.58 16.51 -6.07
N SER A 9 4.43 17.10 -5.22
CA SER A 9 5.81 16.65 -5.09
C SER A 9 5.98 15.43 -4.18
N LYS A 10 4.98 15.14 -3.35
CA LYS A 10 5.03 13.97 -2.47
C LYS A 10 4.91 12.69 -3.27
N GLY A 11 5.63 11.66 -2.83
CA GLY A 11 5.47 10.33 -3.37
C GLY A 11 4.09 9.77 -3.08
N LEU A 12 3.69 8.78 -3.85
CA LEU A 12 2.42 8.10 -3.70
C LEU A 12 2.63 6.75 -3.01
N MET A 13 1.93 6.54 -1.91
CA MET A 13 1.96 5.28 -1.17
C MET A 13 0.63 4.55 -1.34
N LEU A 14 0.70 3.25 -1.63
CA LEU A 14 -0.46 2.38 -1.53
C LEU A 14 -0.37 1.63 -0.21
N LEU A 15 -1.41 1.76 0.60
CA LEU A 15 -1.50 1.13 1.91
C LEU A 15 -2.59 0.07 1.87
N VAL A 16 -2.20 -1.20 2.01
CA VAL A 16 -3.12 -2.33 1.90
C VAL A 16 -3.25 -2.99 3.27
N GLU A 17 -4.42 -2.85 3.87
CA GLU A 17 -4.69 -3.32 5.21
C GLU A 17 -6.20 -3.53 5.39
N ASP A 18 -6.61 -4.73 5.78
CA ASP A 18 -8.03 -5.05 5.92
C ASP A 18 -8.65 -4.48 7.20
N ASN A 19 -7.87 -4.33 8.26
CA ASN A 19 -8.36 -3.74 9.50
C ASN A 19 -8.42 -2.22 9.37
N SER A 20 -9.62 -1.66 9.42
CA SER A 20 -9.82 -0.24 9.18
C SER A 20 -9.17 0.65 10.24
N GLU A 21 -9.16 0.22 11.50
CA GLU A 21 -8.54 1.00 12.57
C GLU A 21 -7.02 1.05 12.40
N LEU A 22 -6.42 -0.09 12.08
CA LEU A 22 -4.99 -0.15 11.82
C LEU A 22 -4.63 0.65 10.57
N ARG A 23 -5.46 0.57 9.54
CA ARG A 23 -5.23 1.33 8.31
C ARG A 23 -5.26 2.84 8.57
N ILE A 24 -6.20 3.31 9.37
CA ILE A 24 -6.28 4.71 9.77
C ILE A 24 -5.03 5.13 10.54
N PHE A 25 -4.60 4.28 11.47
CA PHE A 25 -3.39 4.54 12.25
C PHE A 25 -2.15 4.65 11.36
N LEU A 26 -1.96 3.69 10.46
CA LEU A 26 -0.82 3.70 9.54
C LEU A 26 -0.86 4.92 8.63
N ARG A 27 -2.04 5.26 8.13
CA ARG A 27 -2.21 6.46 7.33
C ARG A 27 -1.77 7.70 8.08
N SER A 28 -2.11 7.80 9.36
CA SER A 28 -1.74 8.97 10.16
C SER A 28 -0.22 9.12 10.31
N ILE A 29 0.50 8.00 10.30
CA ILE A 29 1.96 8.01 10.40
C ILE A 29 2.60 8.58 9.12
N PHE A 30 2.07 8.21 7.96
CA PHE A 30 2.72 8.50 6.68
C PHE A 30 2.13 9.69 5.92
N ALA A 31 1.00 10.22 6.36
CA ALA A 31 0.27 11.24 5.60
C ALA A 31 1.04 12.55 5.41
N SER A 32 2.01 12.84 6.30
CA SER A 32 2.81 14.05 6.16
C SER A 32 3.86 13.94 5.04
N GLU A 33 4.25 12.71 4.68
CA GLU A 33 5.32 12.47 3.71
C GLU A 33 4.83 11.91 2.37
N TYR A 34 3.65 11.29 2.36
CA TYR A 34 3.12 10.63 1.16
C TYR A 34 1.67 11.01 0.93
N ARG A 35 1.30 11.08 -0.35
CA ARG A 35 -0.11 10.96 -0.72
C ARG A 35 -0.46 9.48 -0.59
N ILE A 36 -1.60 9.16 -0.01
CA ILE A 36 -1.94 7.78 0.34
C ILE A 36 -3.20 7.33 -0.38
N VAL A 37 -3.09 6.19 -1.05
CA VAL A 37 -4.21 5.44 -1.61
C VAL A 37 -4.36 4.20 -0.74
N GLU A 38 -5.59 3.86 -0.38
CA GLU A 38 -5.86 2.76 0.53
C GLU A 38 -6.56 1.61 -0.19
N ALA A 39 -6.29 0.40 0.28
CA ALA A 39 -6.97 -0.80 -0.18
C ALA A 39 -7.23 -1.69 1.03
N ALA A 40 -8.34 -2.42 1.01
CA ALA A 40 -8.77 -3.23 2.14
C ALA A 40 -8.39 -4.71 2.02
N ASN A 41 -7.88 -5.13 0.87
CA ASN A 41 -7.43 -6.52 0.67
C ASN A 41 -6.49 -6.59 -0.52
N GLY A 42 -5.93 -7.77 -0.77
CA GLY A 42 -4.95 -7.94 -1.83
C GLY A 42 -5.48 -7.80 -3.25
N VAL A 43 -6.76 -8.11 -3.46
CA VAL A 43 -7.39 -7.93 -4.78
C VAL A 43 -7.49 -6.44 -5.10
N GLU A 44 -8.03 -5.68 -4.17
CA GLU A 44 -8.14 -4.23 -4.30
C GLU A 44 -6.75 -3.59 -4.39
N GLY A 45 -5.80 -4.09 -3.57
CA GLY A 45 -4.42 -3.62 -3.59
C GLY A 45 -3.76 -3.83 -4.94
N LEU A 46 -3.91 -5.01 -5.51
CA LEU A 46 -3.36 -5.31 -6.83
C LEU A 46 -3.94 -4.37 -7.90
N ASN A 47 -5.25 -4.21 -7.90
CA ASN A 47 -5.93 -3.35 -8.87
C ASN A 47 -5.47 -1.90 -8.76
N LYS A 48 -5.35 -1.40 -7.55
CA LYS A 48 -4.91 -0.01 -7.33
C LYS A 48 -3.43 0.19 -7.64
N ALA A 49 -2.60 -0.81 -7.35
CA ALA A 49 -1.19 -0.74 -7.70
C ALA A 49 -1.00 -0.64 -9.22
N LEU A 50 -1.73 -1.45 -9.98
CA LEU A 50 -1.66 -1.42 -11.44
C LEU A 50 -2.21 -0.12 -12.01
N LYS A 51 -3.22 0.44 -11.36
CA LYS A 51 -3.86 1.67 -11.83
C LYS A 51 -3.05 2.91 -11.51
N PHE A 52 -2.56 3.03 -10.28
CA PHE A 52 -1.93 4.25 -9.79
C PHE A 52 -0.41 4.24 -9.83
N LEU A 53 0.21 3.06 -9.98
CA LEU A 53 1.66 2.89 -10.03
C LEU A 53 2.37 3.64 -8.89
N PRO A 54 2.09 3.27 -7.63
CA PRO A 54 2.65 3.98 -6.49
C PRO A 54 4.17 3.87 -6.40
N ASP A 55 4.77 4.76 -5.65
CA ASP A 55 6.21 4.76 -5.42
C ASP A 55 6.63 3.72 -4.37
N ILE A 56 5.70 3.38 -3.48
CA ILE A 56 5.92 2.39 -2.44
C ILE A 56 4.58 1.75 -2.05
N ILE A 57 4.62 0.48 -1.69
CA ILE A 57 3.45 -0.25 -1.20
C ILE A 57 3.77 -0.78 0.19
N ILE A 58 2.86 -0.53 1.12
CA ILE A 58 2.91 -1.14 2.45
C ILE A 58 1.68 -2.02 2.58
N SER A 59 1.88 -3.30 2.88
CA SER A 59 0.80 -4.27 2.94
C SER A 59 0.93 -5.19 4.14
N ASP A 60 -0.20 -5.51 4.75
CA ASP A 60 -0.26 -6.62 5.67
C ASP A 60 -0.09 -7.92 4.88
N VAL A 61 0.47 -8.92 5.53
CA VAL A 61 0.62 -10.26 4.94
C VAL A 61 -0.71 -11.00 4.97
N MET A 62 -1.39 -10.97 6.09
CA MET A 62 -2.59 -11.76 6.34
C MET A 62 -3.85 -10.96 6.04
N MET A 63 -4.46 -11.23 4.90
CA MET A 63 -5.69 -10.55 4.50
C MET A 63 -6.64 -11.56 3.84
N PRO A 64 -7.96 -11.32 3.92
CA PRO A 64 -8.92 -12.19 3.24
C PRO A 64 -8.79 -12.06 1.72
N GLU A 65 -9.30 -13.05 1.01
CA GLU A 65 -9.32 -13.15 -0.45
C GLU A 65 -7.94 -13.35 -1.04
N LYS A 66 -7.12 -12.30 -1.10
CA LYS A 66 -5.75 -12.38 -1.60
C LYS A 66 -4.82 -11.77 -0.56
N ASP A 67 -3.90 -12.57 -0.02
CA ASP A 67 -2.94 -12.07 0.97
C ASP A 67 -1.82 -11.24 0.34
N GLY A 68 -1.01 -10.61 1.20
CA GLY A 68 0.05 -9.73 0.75
C GLY A 68 1.15 -10.42 -0.05
N ILE A 69 1.40 -11.70 0.24
CA ILE A 69 2.42 -12.46 -0.50
C ILE A 69 1.93 -12.78 -1.91
N ALA A 70 0.67 -13.22 -2.04
CA ALA A 70 0.09 -13.49 -3.35
C ALA A 70 0.02 -12.22 -4.21
N MET A 71 -0.38 -11.11 -3.59
CA MET A 71 -0.40 -9.81 -4.27
C MET A 71 1.00 -9.43 -4.75
N THR A 72 2.00 -9.59 -3.88
CA THR A 72 3.39 -9.26 -4.22
C THR A 72 3.88 -10.08 -5.40
N ARG A 73 3.58 -11.37 -5.44
CA ARG A 73 3.98 -12.23 -6.55
C ARG A 73 3.41 -11.73 -7.88
N GLU A 74 2.15 -11.35 -7.88
CA GLU A 74 1.51 -10.84 -9.10
C GLU A 74 2.11 -9.50 -9.52
N LEU A 75 2.39 -8.62 -8.56
CA LEU A 75 3.02 -7.33 -8.86
C LEU A 75 4.45 -7.50 -9.41
N ARG A 76 5.20 -8.48 -8.89
CA ARG A 76 6.55 -8.76 -9.40
C ARG A 76 6.55 -9.36 -10.80
N ALA A 77 5.47 -10.01 -11.19
CA ALA A 77 5.33 -10.60 -12.52
C ALA A 77 4.92 -9.59 -13.59
N ASP A 78 4.43 -8.42 -13.19
CA ASP A 78 4.00 -7.37 -14.14
C ASP A 78 5.12 -6.34 -14.29
N MET A 79 5.50 -6.05 -15.53
CA MET A 79 6.61 -5.14 -15.83
C MET A 79 6.40 -3.74 -15.29
N THR A 80 5.15 -3.28 -15.22
CA THR A 80 4.85 -1.92 -14.76
C THR A 80 4.98 -1.76 -13.25
N THR A 81 4.90 -2.86 -12.50
CA THR A 81 4.94 -2.83 -11.03
C THR A 81 6.10 -3.61 -10.44
N SER A 82 6.87 -4.33 -11.26
CA SER A 82 7.92 -5.23 -10.77
C SER A 82 9.01 -4.54 -9.96
N HIS A 83 9.21 -3.24 -10.17
CA HIS A 83 10.25 -2.46 -9.50
C HIS A 83 9.76 -1.72 -8.25
N ILE A 84 8.46 -1.71 -7.99
CA ILE A 84 7.92 -0.93 -6.86
C ILE A 84 8.32 -1.59 -5.54
N PRO A 85 8.95 -0.84 -4.61
CA PRO A 85 9.27 -1.38 -3.29
C PRO A 85 8.00 -1.77 -2.54
N ILE A 86 8.00 -2.96 -1.96
CA ILE A 86 6.87 -3.47 -1.19
C ILE A 86 7.38 -3.86 0.20
N VAL A 87 6.76 -3.26 1.22
CA VAL A 87 7.04 -3.58 2.62
C VAL A 87 5.88 -4.41 3.15
N LEU A 88 6.17 -5.63 3.57
CA LEU A 88 5.17 -6.51 4.15
C LEU A 88 5.25 -6.42 5.67
N LEU A 89 4.12 -6.12 6.28
CA LEU A 89 4.01 -6.03 7.72
C LEU A 89 3.46 -7.33 8.28
N THR A 90 4.12 -7.86 9.28
CA THR A 90 3.62 -9.02 10.02
C THR A 90 3.38 -8.60 11.45
N VAL A 91 2.19 -8.91 11.96
CA VAL A 91 1.88 -8.67 13.36
C VAL A 91 2.08 -10.00 14.09
N PRO A 92 3.06 -10.10 14.99
CA PRO A 92 3.26 -11.35 15.72
C PRO A 92 2.04 -11.63 16.60
N MET A 93 1.57 -12.87 16.55
CA MET A 93 0.52 -13.30 17.47
C MET A 93 1.15 -13.53 18.83
N ILE A 94 0.68 -12.76 19.79
CA ILE A 94 1.07 -12.95 21.18
C ILE A 94 -0.03 -13.77 21.83
N ILE A 95 0.32 -14.93 22.30
CA ILE A 95 -0.61 -15.83 22.97
C ILE A 95 -0.45 -15.68 24.48
#